data_424cfbc12811990a78d73d12b9a889a1
#
_entry.id   424cfbc12811990a78d73d12b9a889a1
#
_cell.length_a   1.000
_cell.length_b   1.000
_cell.length_c   1.000
_cell.angle_alpha   90.00
_cell.angle_beta   90.00
_cell.angle_gamma   90.00
#
_symmetry.space_group_name_H-M   'P 1'
#
loop_
_entity.id
_entity.type
_entity.pdbx_description
1 polymer ?
#
loop_
_entity_poly.entity_id
_entity_poly.type
_entity_poly.pdbx_seq_one_letter_code
_entity_poly.pdbx_strand_id
1 'polypeptide(L)'
;MTQSLLQVPPSFDEQQLKLRQGLGIVGNLEFRECWLFEENLHLEIYPLDKAAPTLIFLPGIGTYVELYAEFLTALHNCGFNVIAIDPPGHGYSAGQRGRFEVIPFCQQLSRLIDQLEQRFTGRWSVYGYSIGAVSALALGERDPRIRSVICGTLLLSEFPPDLVHALGWSWTTISAVWFPSVCVPLRSFIDFETLLGTHPAGRWINEDRRIVFDYPLATLANLFSHKSGILNQCYPFDLFILQGDCDEVLSIEYAQRLKEESEQPIRLEIIAGAGHMLPWDDPEGLAQRLSECIK
;
A
#
# COMPACT_ATOMS: atom_id res chain seq x y z
N MET A 1 -16.92 21.17 -11.19
CA MET A 1 -16.84 20.12 -12.21
C MET A 1 -16.92 18.81 -11.48
N THR A 2 -17.96 18.00 -11.73
CA THR A 2 -18.13 16.67 -11.15
C THR A 2 -16.97 15.81 -11.69
N GLN A 3 -16.03 15.47 -10.84
CA GLN A 3 -14.92 14.62 -11.17
C GLN A 3 -15.46 13.22 -11.40
N SER A 4 -15.34 12.71 -12.62
CA SER A 4 -16.00 11.47 -13.02
C SER A 4 -15.10 10.27 -12.74
N LEU A 5 -15.65 9.30 -12.03
CA LEU A 5 -15.13 7.94 -11.98
C LEU A 5 -15.50 7.26 -13.31
N LEU A 6 -14.49 6.83 -14.07
CA LEU A 6 -14.66 6.26 -15.41
C LEU A 6 -14.22 4.81 -15.42
N GLN A 7 -15.15 3.90 -15.73
CA GLN A 7 -14.78 2.51 -15.97
C GLN A 7 -14.04 2.38 -17.30
N VAL A 8 -12.92 1.67 -17.29
CA VAL A 8 -12.09 1.45 -18.45
C VAL A 8 -11.85 -0.04 -18.67
N PRO A 9 -11.66 -0.49 -19.92
CA PRO A 9 -11.26 -1.87 -20.17
C PRO A 9 -9.88 -2.12 -19.56
N PRO A 10 -9.61 -3.36 -19.07
CA PRO A 10 -8.26 -3.73 -18.63
C PRO A 10 -7.25 -3.47 -19.75
N SER A 11 -6.07 -2.97 -19.39
CA SER A 11 -5.00 -2.74 -20.37
C SER A 11 -4.57 -4.07 -21.02
N PHE A 12 -4.51 -4.09 -22.35
CA PHE A 12 -4.03 -5.23 -23.15
C PHE A 12 -2.71 -4.84 -23.81
N ASP A 13 -1.63 -5.34 -23.21
CA ASP A 13 -0.26 -5.25 -23.70
C ASP A 13 0.31 -6.67 -23.73
N GLU A 14 0.95 -7.07 -24.83
CA GLU A 14 1.51 -8.42 -24.98
C GLU A 14 2.53 -8.75 -23.87
N GLN A 15 3.34 -7.77 -23.49
CA GLN A 15 4.31 -7.91 -22.39
C GLN A 15 3.60 -8.15 -21.06
N GLN A 16 2.51 -7.41 -20.80
CA GLN A 16 1.71 -7.57 -19.61
C GLN A 16 1.00 -8.92 -19.56
N LEU A 17 0.53 -9.41 -20.71
CA LEU A 17 -0.08 -10.75 -20.77
C LEU A 17 0.94 -11.83 -20.40
N LYS A 18 2.18 -11.74 -20.89
CA LYS A 18 3.26 -12.66 -20.52
C LYS A 18 3.58 -12.60 -19.04
N LEU A 19 3.62 -11.39 -18.47
CA LEU A 19 3.81 -11.19 -17.03
C LEU A 19 2.69 -11.86 -16.22
N ARG A 20 1.42 -11.61 -16.54
CA ARG A 20 0.25 -12.20 -15.88
C ARG A 20 0.25 -13.72 -15.94
N GLN A 21 0.64 -14.29 -17.09
CA GLN A 21 0.80 -15.74 -17.26
C GLN A 21 1.97 -16.28 -16.43
N GLY A 22 3.10 -15.58 -16.43
CA GLY A 22 4.29 -15.94 -15.66
C GLY A 22 4.05 -15.90 -14.14
N LEU A 23 3.21 -14.98 -13.68
CA LEU A 23 2.76 -14.87 -12.29
C LEU A 23 1.64 -15.85 -11.93
N GLY A 24 0.95 -16.44 -12.91
CA GLY A 24 -0.20 -17.29 -12.67
C GLY A 24 -1.50 -16.57 -12.30
N ILE A 25 -1.54 -15.23 -12.40
CA ILE A 25 -2.63 -14.39 -11.88
C ILE A 25 -3.78 -14.15 -12.88
N VAL A 26 -3.76 -14.72 -14.06
CA VAL A 26 -4.76 -14.46 -15.10
C VAL A 26 -6.20 -14.69 -14.59
N GLY A 27 -6.45 -15.80 -13.89
CA GLY A 27 -7.77 -16.11 -13.32
C GLY A 27 -8.20 -15.15 -12.22
N ASN A 28 -7.27 -14.64 -11.42
CA ASN A 28 -7.55 -13.69 -10.35
C ASN A 28 -8.02 -12.32 -10.87
N LEU A 29 -7.65 -12.00 -12.11
CA LEU A 29 -7.97 -10.72 -12.74
C LEU A 29 -9.34 -10.70 -13.44
N GLU A 30 -10.01 -11.83 -13.61
CA GLU A 30 -11.28 -11.93 -14.34
C GLU A 30 -12.45 -11.23 -13.64
N PHE A 31 -12.41 -11.15 -12.32
CA PHE A 31 -13.48 -10.59 -11.50
C PHE A 31 -13.32 -9.10 -11.20
N ARG A 32 -12.21 -8.49 -11.61
CA ARG A 32 -11.94 -7.09 -11.34
C ARG A 32 -12.59 -6.17 -12.36
N GLU A 33 -12.94 -4.99 -11.87
CA GLU A 33 -13.27 -3.83 -12.68
C GLU A 33 -12.11 -2.84 -12.64
N CYS A 34 -11.71 -2.31 -13.79
CA CYS A 34 -10.69 -1.26 -13.86
C CYS A 34 -11.36 0.11 -14.01
N TRP A 35 -10.91 1.09 -13.24
CA TRP A 35 -11.46 2.43 -13.22
C TRP A 35 -10.36 3.48 -13.22
N LEU A 36 -10.67 4.66 -13.75
CA LEU A 36 -9.86 5.87 -13.64
C LEU A 36 -10.64 6.92 -12.86
N PHE A 37 -9.95 7.56 -11.92
CA PHE A 37 -10.48 8.65 -11.11
C PHE A 37 -9.52 9.83 -11.18
N GLU A 38 -10.00 11.06 -11.12
CA GLU A 38 -9.22 12.30 -11.16
C GLU A 38 -7.79 12.13 -11.73
N GLU A 39 -7.33 13.02 -12.59
CA GLU A 39 -5.97 12.98 -13.13
C GLU A 39 -5.48 11.57 -13.57
N ASN A 40 -6.46 10.66 -13.88
CA ASN A 40 -6.22 9.26 -14.25
C ASN A 40 -5.53 8.42 -13.16
N LEU A 41 -5.94 8.57 -11.90
CA LEU A 41 -5.62 7.62 -10.85
C LEU A 41 -6.28 6.27 -11.17
N HIS A 42 -5.48 5.24 -11.33
CA HIS A 42 -5.95 3.90 -11.64
C HIS A 42 -6.36 3.16 -10.37
N LEU A 43 -7.49 2.48 -10.45
CA LEU A 43 -7.95 1.58 -9.40
C LEU A 43 -8.57 0.31 -9.98
N GLU A 44 -8.41 -0.77 -9.23
CA GLU A 44 -9.05 -2.06 -9.47
C GLU A 44 -10.07 -2.32 -8.37
N ILE A 45 -11.32 -2.59 -8.76
CA ILE A 45 -12.39 -2.92 -7.82
C ILE A 45 -12.76 -4.38 -7.99
N TYR A 46 -12.77 -5.12 -6.89
CA TYR A 46 -13.29 -6.46 -6.76
C TYR A 46 -14.62 -6.37 -5.98
N PRO A 47 -15.74 -6.18 -6.68
CA PRO A 47 -17.02 -5.93 -6.03
C PRO A 47 -17.65 -7.23 -5.55
N LEU A 48 -18.22 -7.23 -4.35
CA LEU A 48 -18.95 -8.36 -3.78
C LEU A 48 -20.43 -8.02 -3.59
N ASP A 49 -20.72 -7.15 -2.63
CA ASP A 49 -22.08 -6.72 -2.29
C ASP A 49 -22.08 -5.29 -1.76
N LYS A 50 -23.18 -4.56 -1.98
CA LYS A 50 -23.31 -3.16 -1.56
C LYS A 50 -23.07 -2.96 -0.06
N ALA A 51 -23.55 -3.89 0.78
CA ALA A 51 -23.48 -3.81 2.24
C ALA A 51 -22.25 -4.52 2.84
N ALA A 52 -21.48 -5.25 2.02
CA ALA A 52 -20.26 -5.90 2.47
C ALA A 52 -19.23 -4.85 2.93
N PRO A 53 -18.38 -5.18 3.91
CA PRO A 53 -17.28 -4.30 4.32
C PRO A 53 -16.38 -4.02 3.13
N THR A 54 -15.86 -2.80 3.06
CA THR A 54 -15.00 -2.34 1.97
C THR A 54 -13.59 -2.12 2.48
N LEU A 55 -12.62 -2.73 1.81
CA LEU A 55 -11.20 -2.60 2.11
C LEU A 55 -10.48 -1.88 0.98
N ILE A 56 -9.88 -0.74 1.30
CA ILE A 56 -8.94 -0.05 0.41
C ILE A 56 -7.57 -0.69 0.59
N PHE A 57 -6.92 -1.06 -0.52
CA PHE A 57 -5.56 -1.59 -0.53
C PHE A 57 -4.59 -0.59 -1.17
N LEU A 58 -3.49 -0.31 -0.45
CA LEU A 58 -2.39 0.55 -0.91
C LEU A 58 -1.08 -0.25 -0.97
N PRO A 59 -0.43 -0.35 -2.14
CA PRO A 59 0.72 -1.23 -2.37
C PRO A 59 2.01 -0.71 -1.73
N GLY A 60 3.02 -1.58 -1.68
CA GLY A 60 4.36 -1.29 -1.24
C GLY A 60 5.17 -0.43 -2.23
N ILE A 61 6.39 -0.07 -1.82
CA ILE A 61 7.28 0.79 -2.61
C ILE A 61 7.55 0.20 -3.99
N GLY A 62 7.43 1.02 -5.02
CA GLY A 62 7.74 0.67 -6.41
C GLY A 62 6.71 -0.22 -7.10
N THR A 63 5.90 -0.95 -6.34
CA THR A 63 4.93 -1.91 -6.86
C THR A 63 3.60 -1.25 -7.25
N TYR A 64 2.69 -2.03 -7.81
CA TYR A 64 1.36 -1.61 -8.22
C TYR A 64 0.35 -2.75 -8.03
N VAL A 65 -0.93 -2.41 -8.01
CA VAL A 65 -2.00 -3.29 -7.49
C VAL A 65 -2.17 -4.61 -8.23
N GLU A 66 -1.99 -4.66 -9.54
CA GLU A 66 -2.16 -5.90 -10.32
C GLU A 66 -1.22 -7.03 -9.86
N LEU A 67 -0.04 -6.69 -9.33
CA LEU A 67 0.92 -7.68 -8.82
C LEU A 67 0.41 -8.43 -7.57
N TYR A 68 -0.59 -7.88 -6.91
CA TYR A 68 -1.20 -8.45 -5.69
C TYR A 68 -2.51 -9.19 -5.97
N ALA A 69 -2.79 -9.54 -7.23
CA ALA A 69 -4.09 -10.08 -7.64
C ALA A 69 -4.52 -11.34 -6.88
N GLU A 70 -3.59 -12.23 -6.50
CA GLU A 70 -3.88 -13.39 -5.66
C GLU A 70 -4.40 -12.97 -4.28
N PHE A 71 -3.69 -12.07 -3.63
CA PHE A 71 -4.07 -11.53 -2.34
C PHE A 71 -5.39 -10.73 -2.40
N LEU A 72 -5.59 -9.89 -3.42
CA LEU A 72 -6.83 -9.13 -3.61
C LEU A 72 -8.04 -10.04 -3.84
N THR A 73 -7.84 -11.13 -4.57
CA THR A 73 -8.86 -12.18 -4.76
C THR A 73 -9.14 -12.92 -3.45
N ALA A 74 -8.11 -13.23 -2.66
CA ALA A 74 -8.29 -13.86 -1.35
C ALA A 74 -9.10 -12.96 -0.40
N LEU A 75 -8.85 -11.64 -0.38
CA LEU A 75 -9.63 -10.67 0.37
C LEU A 75 -11.11 -10.65 -0.09
N HIS A 76 -11.34 -10.63 -1.39
CA HIS A 76 -12.70 -10.72 -1.95
C HIS A 76 -13.41 -12.00 -1.48
N ASN A 77 -12.73 -13.14 -1.51
CA ASN A 77 -13.25 -14.43 -1.04
C ASN A 77 -13.52 -14.45 0.47
N CYS A 78 -12.80 -13.62 1.26
CA CYS A 78 -13.06 -13.43 2.68
C CYS A 78 -14.28 -12.54 2.99
N GLY A 79 -14.95 -12.00 1.96
CA GLY A 79 -16.20 -11.27 2.11
C GLY A 79 -16.08 -9.75 2.02
N PHE A 80 -15.04 -9.22 1.38
CA PHE A 80 -14.83 -7.78 1.21
C PHE A 80 -15.15 -7.32 -0.21
N ASN A 81 -15.70 -6.09 -0.32
CA ASN A 81 -15.44 -5.29 -1.50
C ASN A 81 -13.98 -4.81 -1.39
N VAL A 82 -13.17 -5.04 -2.42
CA VAL A 82 -11.76 -4.61 -2.42
C VAL A 82 -11.57 -3.49 -3.43
N ILE A 83 -10.94 -2.39 -3.01
CA ILE A 83 -10.59 -1.25 -3.86
C ILE A 83 -9.08 -1.09 -3.78
N ALA A 84 -8.37 -1.58 -4.77
CA ALA A 84 -6.92 -1.50 -4.85
C ALA A 84 -6.51 -0.33 -5.74
N ILE A 85 -5.56 0.51 -5.28
CA ILE A 85 -5.27 1.81 -5.90
C ILE A 85 -3.79 1.93 -6.18
N ASP A 86 -3.45 2.19 -7.44
CA ASP A 86 -2.09 2.56 -7.85
C ASP A 86 -1.81 4.01 -7.42
N PRO A 87 -0.79 4.28 -6.59
CA PRO A 87 -0.43 5.66 -6.27
C PRO A 87 -0.09 6.48 -7.53
N PRO A 88 -0.22 7.82 -7.51
CA PRO A 88 0.19 8.64 -8.65
C PRO A 88 1.60 8.31 -9.12
N GLY A 89 1.80 8.18 -10.44
CA GLY A 89 3.07 7.80 -11.04
C GLY A 89 3.49 6.33 -10.87
N HIS A 90 2.62 5.45 -10.36
CA HIS A 90 2.85 4.01 -10.22
C HIS A 90 1.89 3.20 -11.10
N GLY A 91 2.28 1.96 -11.42
CA GLY A 91 1.42 1.04 -12.16
C GLY A 91 0.81 1.67 -13.41
N TYR A 92 -0.51 1.69 -13.44
CA TYR A 92 -1.33 2.27 -14.51
C TYR A 92 -1.78 3.72 -14.22
N SER A 93 -1.50 4.26 -13.03
CA SER A 93 -1.81 5.65 -12.69
C SER A 93 -0.94 6.62 -13.48
N ALA A 94 -1.55 7.72 -13.95
CA ALA A 94 -0.84 8.79 -14.60
C ALA A 94 0.07 9.55 -13.62
N GLY A 95 0.90 10.44 -14.17
CA GLY A 95 1.84 11.26 -13.43
C GLY A 95 3.30 10.92 -13.75
N GLN A 96 4.21 11.69 -13.19
CA GLN A 96 5.63 11.41 -13.31
C GLN A 96 5.99 10.16 -12.50
N ARG A 97 6.73 9.22 -13.11
CA ARG A 97 7.11 7.96 -12.46
C ARG A 97 7.75 8.18 -11.09
N GLY A 98 7.17 7.50 -10.07
CA GLY A 98 7.66 7.54 -8.70
C GLY A 98 7.41 8.87 -7.97
N ARG A 99 6.62 9.80 -8.54
CA ARG A 99 6.35 11.10 -7.91
C ARG A 99 4.94 11.16 -7.33
N PHE A 100 4.85 11.19 -6.02
CA PHE A 100 3.61 11.48 -5.30
C PHE A 100 3.93 12.09 -3.93
N GLU A 101 2.90 12.64 -3.31
CA GLU A 101 2.95 13.20 -1.95
C GLU A 101 1.85 12.59 -1.11
N VAL A 102 2.14 12.25 0.15
CA VAL A 102 1.21 11.53 1.04
C VAL A 102 -0.11 12.28 1.22
N ILE A 103 -0.06 13.57 1.56
CA ILE A 103 -1.27 14.34 1.87
C ILE A 103 -2.16 14.59 0.65
N PRO A 104 -1.64 15.06 -0.51
CA PRO A 104 -2.44 15.18 -1.72
C PRO A 104 -3.07 13.85 -2.15
N PHE A 105 -2.32 12.74 -2.04
CA PHE A 105 -2.83 11.42 -2.34
C PHE A 105 -3.98 11.02 -1.39
N CYS A 106 -3.83 11.20 -0.07
CA CYS A 106 -4.92 10.93 0.89
C CYS A 106 -6.17 11.79 0.61
N GLN A 107 -6.00 13.06 0.23
CA GLN A 107 -7.13 13.92 -0.16
C GLN A 107 -7.84 13.39 -1.41
N GLN A 108 -7.09 12.87 -2.38
CA GLN A 108 -7.65 12.23 -3.57
C GLN A 108 -8.41 10.95 -3.19
N LEU A 109 -7.88 10.13 -2.27
CA LEU A 109 -8.56 8.95 -1.75
C LEU A 109 -9.86 9.29 -1.02
N SER A 110 -9.89 10.34 -0.20
CA SER A 110 -11.14 10.80 0.47
C SER A 110 -12.20 11.20 -0.55
N ARG A 111 -11.83 11.93 -1.62
CA ARG A 111 -12.78 12.27 -2.70
C ARG A 111 -13.22 11.04 -3.50
N LEU A 112 -12.36 10.02 -3.64
CA LEU A 112 -12.76 8.75 -4.23
C LEU A 112 -13.81 8.04 -3.37
N ILE A 113 -13.65 8.03 -2.05
CA ILE A 113 -14.66 7.49 -1.12
C ILE A 113 -16.00 8.22 -1.29
N ASP A 114 -16.01 9.57 -1.46
CA ASP A 114 -17.24 10.35 -1.74
C ASP A 114 -17.99 9.84 -2.98
N GLN A 115 -17.28 9.36 -4.00
CA GLN A 115 -17.88 8.80 -5.22
C GLN A 115 -18.38 7.36 -5.03
N LEU A 116 -17.75 6.61 -4.14
CA LEU A 116 -18.00 5.17 -3.98
C LEU A 116 -18.91 4.83 -2.80
N GLU A 117 -19.13 5.74 -1.84
CA GLU A 117 -19.92 5.46 -0.63
C GLU A 117 -21.41 5.14 -0.92
N GLN A 118 -21.93 5.58 -2.05
CA GLN A 118 -23.29 5.17 -2.48
C GLN A 118 -23.32 3.76 -3.09
N ARG A 119 -22.21 3.33 -3.68
CA ARG A 119 -22.05 1.99 -4.23
C ARG A 119 -21.73 0.98 -3.14
N PHE A 120 -20.90 1.35 -2.17
CA PHE A 120 -20.45 0.50 -1.08
C PHE A 120 -20.80 1.15 0.25
N THR A 121 -21.85 0.63 0.91
CA THR A 121 -22.41 1.21 2.15
C THR A 121 -21.93 0.51 3.42
N GLY A 122 -21.10 -0.52 3.28
CA GLY A 122 -20.51 -1.23 4.41
C GLY A 122 -19.44 -0.40 5.13
N ARG A 123 -18.84 -1.00 6.17
CA ARG A 123 -17.75 -0.40 6.95
C ARG A 123 -16.51 -0.23 6.06
N TRP A 124 -15.88 0.94 6.11
CA TRP A 124 -14.64 1.23 5.36
C TRP A 124 -13.41 0.98 6.22
N SER A 125 -12.45 0.28 5.63
CA SER A 125 -11.14 0.00 6.22
C SER A 125 -10.05 0.21 5.19
N VAL A 126 -8.82 0.41 5.63
CA VAL A 126 -7.67 0.54 4.73
C VAL A 126 -6.55 -0.38 5.19
N TYR A 127 -5.98 -1.11 4.25
CA TYR A 127 -4.75 -1.88 4.42
C TYR A 127 -3.65 -1.27 3.57
N GLY A 128 -2.60 -0.80 4.22
CA GLY A 128 -1.38 -0.33 3.57
C GLY A 128 -0.24 -1.32 3.79
N TYR A 129 0.36 -1.77 2.70
CA TYR A 129 1.48 -2.69 2.76
C TYR A 129 2.81 -1.94 2.66
N SER A 130 3.74 -2.20 3.60
CA SER A 130 5.06 -1.56 3.63
C SER A 130 4.93 -0.03 3.59
N ILE A 131 5.56 0.67 2.65
CA ILE A 131 5.43 2.13 2.52
C ILE A 131 3.99 2.60 2.30
N GLY A 132 3.12 1.74 1.76
CA GLY A 132 1.68 2.02 1.66
C GLY A 132 1.01 2.24 3.02
N ALA A 133 1.58 1.69 4.10
CA ALA A 133 1.09 1.89 5.46
C ALA A 133 1.15 3.36 5.91
N VAL A 134 2.12 4.14 5.42
CA VAL A 134 2.21 5.59 5.69
C VAL A 134 0.98 6.31 5.14
N SER A 135 0.60 6.01 3.90
CA SER A 135 -0.60 6.61 3.28
C SER A 135 -1.89 6.08 3.89
N ALA A 136 -1.94 4.79 4.28
CA ALA A 136 -3.09 4.19 4.95
C ALA A 136 -3.36 4.85 6.30
N LEU A 137 -2.32 5.03 7.10
CA LEU A 137 -2.42 5.71 8.40
C LEU A 137 -2.84 7.17 8.21
N ALA A 138 -2.20 7.88 7.28
CA ALA A 138 -2.53 9.27 6.98
C ALA A 138 -3.97 9.45 6.47
N LEU A 139 -4.52 8.48 5.75
CA LEU A 139 -5.93 8.47 5.35
C LEU A 139 -6.85 8.28 6.57
N GLY A 140 -6.56 7.30 7.44
CA GLY A 140 -7.35 7.07 8.65
C GLY A 140 -7.39 8.28 9.57
N GLU A 141 -6.27 9.00 9.73
CA GLU A 141 -6.19 10.23 10.53
C GLU A 141 -7.05 11.38 10.00
N ARG A 142 -7.37 11.38 8.68
CA ARG A 142 -8.05 12.49 7.99
C ARG A 142 -9.47 12.19 7.59
N ASP A 143 -9.80 10.94 7.36
CA ASP A 143 -11.13 10.54 6.89
C ASP A 143 -11.86 9.72 7.98
N PRO A 144 -12.86 10.29 8.65
CA PRO A 144 -13.56 9.63 9.75
C PRO A 144 -14.42 8.44 9.31
N ARG A 145 -14.57 8.20 8.00
CA ARG A 145 -15.25 7.01 7.48
C ARG A 145 -14.41 5.75 7.62
N ILE A 146 -13.08 5.90 7.67
CA ILE A 146 -12.16 4.79 7.91
C ILE A 146 -12.27 4.35 9.37
N ARG A 147 -12.68 3.11 9.58
CA ARG A 147 -12.90 2.52 10.91
C ARG A 147 -11.79 1.59 11.38
N SER A 148 -11.04 1.05 10.44
CA SER A 148 -9.85 0.25 10.75
C SER A 148 -8.72 0.61 9.79
N VAL A 149 -7.55 0.84 10.36
CA VAL A 149 -6.29 1.00 9.62
C VAL A 149 -5.42 -0.20 9.93
N ILE A 150 -5.02 -0.92 8.90
CA ILE A 150 -4.17 -2.09 9.03
C ILE A 150 -2.87 -1.81 8.28
N CYS A 151 -1.75 -2.03 8.91
CA CYS A 151 -0.42 -1.82 8.37
C CYS A 151 0.30 -3.17 8.23
N GLY A 152 0.65 -3.54 7.01
CA GLY A 152 1.60 -4.62 6.77
C GLY A 152 3.01 -4.06 6.93
N THR A 153 3.51 -4.09 8.16
CA THR A 153 4.69 -3.35 8.62
C THR A 153 4.48 -1.82 8.63
N LEU A 154 4.77 -1.14 9.71
CA LEU A 154 4.60 0.32 9.85
C LEU A 154 5.91 0.99 10.22
N LEU A 155 6.30 2.00 9.44
CA LEU A 155 7.45 2.85 9.68
C LEU A 155 7.00 4.29 9.87
N LEU A 156 7.42 4.93 10.97
CA LEU A 156 7.13 6.35 11.23
C LEU A 156 8.40 7.19 11.14
N SER A 157 8.35 8.29 10.43
CA SER A 157 9.49 9.19 10.22
C SER A 157 9.94 9.88 11.51
N GLU A 158 9.01 10.18 12.41
CA GLU A 158 9.26 10.79 13.71
C GLU A 158 9.73 9.80 14.79
N PHE A 159 9.68 8.50 14.48
CA PHE A 159 10.12 7.42 15.35
C PHE A 159 11.03 6.46 14.56
N PRO A 160 12.25 6.88 14.21
CA PRO A 160 13.14 6.07 13.37
C PRO A 160 13.59 4.80 14.10
N PRO A 161 13.80 3.69 13.37
CA PRO A 161 14.29 2.43 13.95
C PRO A 161 15.61 2.58 14.70
N ASP A 162 16.53 3.34 14.11
CA ASP A 162 17.86 3.58 14.63
C ASP A 162 18.44 4.91 14.10
N LEU A 163 19.67 5.21 14.53
CA LEU A 163 20.37 6.43 14.15
C LEU A 163 20.72 6.48 12.65
N VAL A 164 20.97 5.33 12.02
CA VAL A 164 21.32 5.28 10.58
C VAL A 164 20.12 5.71 9.75
N HIS A 165 18.92 5.21 10.07
CA HIS A 165 17.66 5.64 9.43
C HIS A 165 17.41 7.13 9.67
N ALA A 166 17.54 7.61 10.92
CA ALA A 166 17.35 9.01 11.25
C ALA A 166 18.25 9.94 10.45
N LEU A 167 19.54 9.59 10.33
CA LEU A 167 20.51 10.36 9.55
C LEU A 167 20.23 10.28 8.04
N GLY A 168 19.90 9.10 7.53
CA GLY A 168 19.54 8.89 6.12
C GLY A 168 18.33 9.69 5.70
N TRP A 169 17.27 9.72 6.51
CA TRP A 169 16.07 10.52 6.23
C TRP A 169 16.33 12.02 6.30
N SER A 170 17.12 12.44 7.29
CA SER A 170 17.54 13.85 7.40
C SER A 170 18.35 14.27 6.17
N TRP A 171 19.30 13.42 5.74
CA TRP A 171 20.07 13.66 4.52
C TRP A 171 19.18 13.74 3.28
N THR A 172 18.22 12.81 3.14
CA THR A 172 17.26 12.77 2.03
C THR A 172 16.44 14.07 1.99
N THR A 173 15.92 14.49 3.14
CA THR A 173 15.10 15.72 3.26
C THR A 173 15.92 16.98 2.90
N ILE A 174 17.15 17.11 3.41
CA ILE A 174 18.02 18.25 3.11
C ILE A 174 18.41 18.25 1.63
N SER A 175 18.77 17.09 1.08
CA SER A 175 19.18 16.94 -0.32
C SER A 175 18.04 17.27 -1.28
N ALA A 176 16.81 16.92 -0.93
CA ALA A 176 15.62 17.20 -1.74
C ALA A 176 15.35 18.71 -1.90
N VAL A 177 15.77 19.53 -0.96
CA VAL A 177 15.64 21.00 -1.07
C VAL A 177 16.44 21.56 -2.27
N TRP A 178 17.61 20.98 -2.50
CA TRP A 178 18.52 21.45 -3.57
C TRP A 178 18.37 20.64 -4.86
N PHE A 179 18.04 19.36 -4.74
CA PHE A 179 18.02 18.41 -5.85
C PHE A 179 16.73 17.57 -5.88
N PRO A 180 15.53 18.20 -5.90
CA PRO A 180 14.25 17.47 -5.74
C PRO A 180 13.99 16.41 -6.81
N SER A 181 14.54 16.59 -8.02
CA SER A 181 14.32 15.69 -9.16
C SER A 181 15.42 14.64 -9.34
N VAL A 182 16.47 14.66 -8.52
CA VAL A 182 17.48 13.60 -8.55
C VAL A 182 16.84 12.32 -8.04
N CYS A 183 17.00 11.23 -8.82
CA CYS A 183 16.42 9.94 -8.48
C CYS A 183 17.41 9.07 -7.70
N VAL A 184 16.87 8.37 -6.73
CA VAL A 184 17.56 7.33 -5.95
C VAL A 184 17.12 5.97 -6.53
N PRO A 185 18.05 5.13 -7.01
CA PRO A 185 17.73 3.82 -7.56
C PRO A 185 17.42 2.82 -6.44
N LEU A 186 16.18 2.36 -6.33
CA LEU A 186 15.77 1.35 -5.34
C LEU A 186 16.53 0.03 -5.49
N ARG A 187 16.89 -0.34 -6.72
CA ARG A 187 17.66 -1.57 -7.00
C ARG A 187 18.99 -1.64 -6.26
N SER A 188 19.49 -0.52 -5.75
CA SER A 188 20.68 -0.47 -4.92
C SER A 188 20.43 -0.86 -3.46
N PHE A 189 19.15 -0.93 -3.05
CA PHE A 189 18.74 -1.17 -1.67
C PHE A 189 17.74 -2.32 -1.53
N ILE A 190 16.98 -2.61 -2.58
CA ILE A 190 15.92 -3.62 -2.57
C ILE A 190 16.13 -4.57 -3.75
N ASP A 191 16.37 -5.83 -3.45
CA ASP A 191 16.37 -6.93 -4.41
C ASP A 191 15.08 -7.72 -4.26
N PHE A 192 14.10 -7.42 -5.11
CA PHE A 192 12.80 -8.11 -5.10
C PHE A 192 12.92 -9.61 -5.41
N GLU A 193 13.90 -10.01 -6.22
CA GLU A 193 14.11 -11.43 -6.52
C GLU A 193 14.54 -12.20 -5.27
N THR A 194 15.44 -11.62 -4.48
CA THR A 194 15.85 -12.21 -3.19
C THR A 194 14.70 -12.17 -2.17
N LEU A 195 13.98 -11.04 -2.06
CA LEU A 195 12.89 -10.90 -1.09
C LEU A 195 11.70 -11.81 -1.38
N LEU A 196 11.36 -12.03 -2.65
CA LEU A 196 10.28 -12.92 -3.06
C LEU A 196 10.69 -14.41 -3.08
N GLY A 197 11.98 -14.70 -2.90
CA GLY A 197 12.50 -16.06 -2.76
C GLY A 197 12.10 -16.96 -3.94
N THR A 198 11.27 -17.97 -3.66
CA THR A 198 10.80 -18.91 -4.68
C THR A 198 9.54 -18.48 -5.41
N HIS A 199 8.92 -17.37 -5.01
CA HIS A 199 7.69 -16.89 -5.65
C HIS A 199 7.96 -16.45 -7.11
N PRO A 200 7.13 -16.84 -8.09
CA PRO A 200 7.33 -16.49 -9.50
C PRO A 200 7.48 -14.99 -9.77
N ALA A 201 6.86 -14.15 -8.92
CA ALA A 201 6.94 -12.69 -9.04
C ALA A 201 8.36 -12.17 -8.97
N GLY A 202 9.26 -12.76 -8.16
CA GLY A 202 10.66 -12.31 -8.03
C GLY A 202 11.37 -12.22 -9.37
N ARG A 203 11.20 -13.23 -10.22
CA ARG A 203 11.80 -13.29 -11.55
C ARG A 203 11.22 -12.24 -12.51
N TRP A 204 9.90 -12.04 -12.49
CA TRP A 204 9.21 -11.18 -13.45
C TRP A 204 9.20 -9.71 -13.05
N ILE A 205 9.21 -9.40 -11.76
CA ILE A 205 9.08 -8.04 -11.24
C ILE A 205 10.22 -7.13 -11.70
N ASN A 206 11.43 -7.67 -11.86
CA ASN A 206 12.60 -6.91 -12.30
C ASN A 206 12.55 -6.51 -13.78
N GLU A 207 11.75 -7.20 -14.59
CA GLU A 207 11.56 -6.93 -16.02
C GLU A 207 10.34 -6.06 -16.31
N ASP A 208 9.47 -5.85 -15.30
CA ASP A 208 8.23 -5.11 -15.47
C ASP A 208 8.50 -3.59 -15.51
N ARG A 209 8.09 -2.97 -16.62
CA ARG A 209 8.24 -1.52 -16.87
C ARG A 209 7.35 -0.66 -15.97
N ARG A 210 6.33 -1.25 -15.33
CA ARG A 210 5.40 -0.54 -14.45
C ARG A 210 5.92 -0.42 -13.03
N ILE A 211 6.92 -1.20 -12.67
CA ILE A 211 7.64 -1.05 -11.41
C ILE A 211 8.41 0.28 -11.40
N VAL A 212 8.31 1.00 -10.30
CA VAL A 212 9.10 2.20 -10.06
C VAL A 212 10.37 1.82 -9.33
N PHE A 213 11.50 1.83 -10.04
CA PHE A 213 12.81 1.56 -9.43
C PHE A 213 13.57 2.82 -9.04
N ASP A 214 13.19 3.97 -9.61
CA ASP A 214 13.87 5.23 -9.41
C ASP A 214 12.91 6.23 -8.77
N TYR A 215 13.23 6.67 -7.55
CA TYR A 215 12.41 7.61 -6.81
C TYR A 215 13.07 8.98 -6.75
N PRO A 216 12.37 10.06 -7.14
CA PRO A 216 12.84 11.42 -6.91
C PRO A 216 13.06 11.68 -5.42
N LEU A 217 14.14 12.39 -5.08
CA LEU A 217 14.42 12.79 -3.69
C LEU A 217 13.23 13.53 -3.06
N ALA A 218 12.48 14.32 -3.83
CA ALA A 218 11.28 15.00 -3.34
C ALA A 218 10.23 14.02 -2.79
N THR A 219 10.01 12.88 -3.47
CA THR A 219 9.04 11.86 -3.01
C THR A 219 9.55 11.16 -1.75
N LEU A 220 10.82 10.74 -1.74
CA LEU A 220 11.42 10.10 -0.56
C LEU A 220 11.44 11.05 0.64
N ALA A 221 11.77 12.32 0.42
CA ALA A 221 11.71 13.33 1.47
C ALA A 221 10.30 13.52 2.01
N ASN A 222 9.28 13.54 1.14
CA ASN A 222 7.89 13.64 1.58
C ASN A 222 7.47 12.43 2.42
N LEU A 223 7.82 11.21 1.99
CA LEU A 223 7.56 9.98 2.73
C LEU A 223 8.27 9.95 4.08
N PHE A 224 9.58 10.25 4.10
CA PHE A 224 10.42 10.16 5.29
C PHE A 224 10.40 11.42 6.19
N SER A 225 9.61 12.42 5.87
CA SER A 225 9.31 13.56 6.73
C SER A 225 7.83 13.67 7.10
N HIS A 226 6.97 12.80 6.55
CA HIS A 226 5.57 12.76 6.92
C HIS A 226 5.43 12.30 8.37
N LYS A 227 4.77 13.12 9.19
CA LYS A 227 4.52 12.81 10.59
C LYS A 227 3.08 12.37 10.79
N SER A 228 2.94 11.30 11.55
CA SER A 228 1.66 10.83 12.04
C SER A 228 1.32 11.47 13.39
N GLY A 229 0.05 11.54 13.72
CA GLY A 229 -0.40 12.03 15.02
C GLY A 229 -0.44 10.95 16.11
N ILE A 230 -0.29 9.66 15.78
CA ILE A 230 -0.57 8.53 16.70
C ILE A 230 0.34 8.46 17.92
N LEU A 231 1.52 9.09 17.88
CA LEU A 231 2.40 9.19 19.05
C LEU A 231 1.88 10.17 20.10
N ASN A 232 0.96 11.08 19.76
CA ASN A 232 0.56 12.19 20.60
C ASN A 232 -0.96 12.26 20.84
N GLN A 233 -1.76 11.48 20.13
CA GLN A 233 -3.21 11.49 20.26
C GLN A 233 -3.85 10.21 19.73
N CYS A 234 -5.11 9.96 20.18
CA CYS A 234 -5.94 8.86 19.69
C CYS A 234 -6.87 9.34 18.57
N TYR A 235 -7.13 8.46 17.62
CA TYR A 235 -8.07 8.64 16.51
C TYR A 235 -9.23 7.64 16.59
N PRO A 236 -10.37 7.91 15.97
CA PRO A 236 -11.57 7.06 16.07
C PRO A 236 -11.53 5.84 15.12
N PHE A 237 -10.37 5.23 14.92
CA PHE A 237 -10.20 3.99 14.18
C PHE A 237 -9.40 2.96 15.00
N ASP A 238 -9.63 1.69 14.72
CA ASP A 238 -8.79 0.60 15.23
C ASP A 238 -7.50 0.53 14.42
N LEU A 239 -6.34 0.48 15.08
CA LEU A 239 -5.03 0.38 14.43
C LEU A 239 -4.42 -1.00 14.65
N PHE A 240 -4.07 -1.66 13.55
CA PHE A 240 -3.42 -2.97 13.55
C PHE A 240 -2.08 -2.88 12.82
N ILE A 241 -1.09 -3.61 13.32
CA ILE A 241 0.17 -3.89 12.62
C ILE A 241 0.27 -5.41 12.49
N LEU A 242 0.40 -5.91 11.27
CA LEU A 242 0.67 -7.31 10.96
C LEU A 242 2.10 -7.40 10.43
N GLN A 243 2.95 -8.15 11.11
CA GLN A 243 4.37 -8.25 10.77
C GLN A 243 4.89 -9.68 10.94
N GLY A 244 5.70 -10.14 9.98
CA GLY A 244 6.42 -11.40 10.11
C GLY A 244 7.54 -11.33 11.13
N ASP A 245 7.82 -12.44 11.84
CA ASP A 245 8.93 -12.49 12.80
C ASP A 245 10.30 -12.64 12.11
N CYS A 246 10.31 -12.95 10.81
CA CYS A 246 11.50 -12.98 9.98
C CYS A 246 11.56 -11.78 9.00
N ASP A 247 10.85 -10.68 9.29
CA ASP A 247 10.88 -9.46 8.45
C ASP A 247 12.29 -8.85 8.46
N GLU A 248 12.93 -8.85 7.29
CA GLU A 248 14.30 -8.38 7.09
C GLU A 248 14.39 -6.85 6.90
N VAL A 249 13.22 -6.20 6.65
CA VAL A 249 13.15 -4.75 6.41
C VAL A 249 12.99 -3.99 7.73
N LEU A 250 12.17 -4.52 8.65
CA LEU A 250 11.87 -3.86 9.90
C LEU A 250 11.73 -4.89 11.04
N SER A 251 12.47 -4.70 12.12
CA SER A 251 12.47 -5.64 13.23
C SER A 251 11.19 -5.59 14.07
N ILE A 252 10.87 -6.71 14.72
CA ILE A 252 9.74 -6.79 15.66
C ILE A 252 9.95 -5.87 16.86
N GLU A 253 11.18 -5.72 17.33
CA GLU A 253 11.51 -4.85 18.44
C GLU A 253 11.14 -3.39 18.15
N TYR A 254 11.27 -2.98 16.88
CA TYR A 254 10.81 -1.66 16.47
C TYR A 254 9.28 -1.54 16.56
N ALA A 255 8.55 -2.52 16.06
CA ALA A 255 7.08 -2.52 16.13
C ALA A 255 6.57 -2.57 17.57
N GLN A 256 7.25 -3.32 18.46
CA GLN A 256 6.95 -3.37 19.89
C GLN A 256 7.18 -2.02 20.57
N ARG A 257 8.33 -1.38 20.34
CA ARG A 257 8.61 -0.03 20.84
C ARG A 257 7.59 0.99 20.34
N LEU A 258 7.23 0.93 19.06
CA LEU A 258 6.23 1.82 18.50
C LEU A 258 4.86 1.65 19.18
N LYS A 259 4.46 0.40 19.45
CA LYS A 259 3.23 0.10 20.20
C LYS A 259 3.26 0.66 21.62
N GLU A 260 4.42 0.61 22.30
CA GLU A 260 4.59 1.11 23.66
C GLU A 260 4.57 2.64 23.73
N GLU A 261 5.13 3.32 22.73
CA GLU A 261 5.26 4.78 22.68
C GLU A 261 4.04 5.49 22.09
N SER A 262 3.14 4.73 21.42
CA SER A 262 1.97 5.29 20.75
C SER A 262 0.84 5.59 21.75
N GLU A 263 0.28 6.80 21.70
CA GLU A 263 -0.98 7.13 22.37
C GLU A 263 -2.17 6.41 21.71
N GLN A 264 -2.13 6.20 20.38
CA GLN A 264 -3.10 5.37 19.69
C GLN A 264 -2.89 3.90 20.05
N PRO A 265 -3.92 3.20 20.58
CA PRO A 265 -3.80 1.77 20.84
C PRO A 265 -3.49 0.98 19.58
N ILE A 266 -2.37 0.23 19.59
CA ILE A 266 -1.93 -0.62 18.48
C ILE A 266 -2.14 -2.08 18.84
N ARG A 267 -2.87 -2.81 18.00
CA ARG A 267 -2.91 -4.27 18.02
C ARG A 267 -1.83 -4.81 17.09
N LEU A 268 -0.73 -5.27 17.71
CA LEU A 268 0.38 -5.89 16.99
C LEU A 268 0.16 -7.39 16.90
N GLU A 269 0.09 -7.90 15.68
CA GLU A 269 0.04 -9.32 15.37
C GLU A 269 1.34 -9.76 14.71
N ILE A 270 2.04 -10.71 15.34
CA ILE A 270 3.28 -11.28 14.84
C ILE A 270 2.99 -12.60 14.16
N ILE A 271 3.39 -12.72 12.89
CA ILE A 271 3.15 -13.90 12.06
C ILE A 271 4.42 -14.74 12.06
N ALA A 272 4.36 -15.89 12.73
CA ALA A 272 5.52 -16.78 12.91
C ALA A 272 6.01 -17.37 11.58
N GLY A 273 7.32 -17.31 11.35
CA GLY A 273 8.00 -17.83 10.17
C GLY A 273 7.80 -16.98 8.90
N ALA A 274 7.13 -15.84 8.98
CA ALA A 274 6.88 -15.00 7.84
C ALA A 274 7.92 -13.87 7.70
N GLY A 275 8.28 -13.55 6.45
CA GLY A 275 9.14 -12.43 6.09
C GLY A 275 8.38 -11.15 5.82
N HIS A 276 9.02 -10.22 5.09
CA HIS A 276 8.40 -8.95 4.70
C HIS A 276 7.29 -9.12 3.66
N MET A 277 7.40 -10.14 2.78
CA MET A 277 6.59 -10.25 1.55
C MET A 277 5.25 -10.97 1.76
N LEU A 278 4.60 -10.76 2.92
CA LEU A 278 3.35 -11.41 3.33
C LEU A 278 2.25 -11.53 2.24
N PRO A 279 1.94 -10.48 1.43
CA PRO A 279 0.90 -10.59 0.41
C PRO A 279 1.19 -11.60 -0.71
N TRP A 280 2.45 -12.03 -0.87
CA TRP A 280 2.86 -13.03 -1.84
C TRP A 280 3.20 -14.38 -1.19
N ASP A 281 3.72 -14.36 0.05
CA ASP A 281 4.15 -15.58 0.74
C ASP A 281 2.94 -16.40 1.21
N ASP A 282 1.90 -15.74 1.73
CA ASP A 282 0.68 -16.37 2.22
C ASP A 282 -0.55 -15.46 1.99
N PRO A 283 -1.00 -15.27 0.73
CA PRO A 283 -2.09 -14.38 0.40
C PRO A 283 -3.42 -14.75 1.08
N GLU A 284 -3.72 -16.05 1.20
CA GLU A 284 -4.96 -16.52 1.83
C GLU A 284 -4.92 -16.37 3.35
N GLY A 285 -3.82 -16.77 3.99
CA GLY A 285 -3.65 -16.63 5.44
C GLY A 285 -3.64 -15.16 5.86
N LEU A 286 -3.00 -14.27 5.08
CA LEU A 286 -3.03 -12.83 5.34
C LEU A 286 -4.45 -12.27 5.19
N ALA A 287 -5.19 -12.65 4.14
CA ALA A 287 -6.57 -12.21 3.94
C ALA A 287 -7.50 -12.66 5.10
N GLN A 288 -7.33 -13.87 5.62
CA GLN A 288 -8.05 -14.35 6.79
C GLN A 288 -7.77 -13.50 8.03
N ARG A 289 -6.51 -13.19 8.33
CA ARG A 289 -6.10 -12.34 9.47
C ARG A 289 -6.68 -10.94 9.36
N LEU A 290 -6.64 -10.34 8.15
CA LEU A 290 -7.28 -9.06 7.90
C LEU A 290 -8.80 -9.11 8.15
N SER A 291 -9.44 -10.21 7.77
CA SER A 291 -10.87 -10.41 8.05
C SER A 291 -11.18 -10.46 9.55
N GLU A 292 -10.29 -10.97 10.38
CA GLU A 292 -10.41 -10.98 11.84
C GLU A 292 -10.19 -9.59 12.45
N CYS A 293 -9.30 -8.79 11.88
CA CYS A 293 -9.07 -7.41 12.30
C CYS A 293 -10.27 -6.48 12.05
N ILE A 294 -11.08 -6.76 11.02
CA ILE A 294 -12.14 -5.83 10.55
C ILE A 294 -13.53 -6.20 11.11
N LYS A 295 -13.71 -7.40 11.58
CA LYS A 295 -14.96 -7.85 12.23
C LYS A 295 -15.10 -7.23 13.60
#